data_0add37ffbff6365b6b2d08c357dd0f66
#
_entry.id   0add37ffbff6365b6b2d08c357dd0f66
#
_cell.length_a   1.000
_cell.length_b   1.000
_cell.length_c   1.000
_cell.angle_alpha   90.00
_cell.angle_beta   90.00
_cell.angle_gamma   90.00
#
_symmetry.space_group_name_H-M   'P 1'
#
loop_
_entity.id
_entity.type
_entity.pdbx_description
1 polymer ?
#
loop_
_entity_poly.entity_id
_entity_poly.type
_entity_poly.pdbx_seq_one_letter_code
_entity_poly.pdbx_strand_id
1 'polypeptide(L)'
;MHRRLQVRMKKYEIGGKDEFREHVDVGDHASARRFLVMFFYLNNVAEGGETAFIGIDHDIRVQPKTGRMLCFPPMWTHPHAGLPPITNSKYIAGTYLHYT
;
A
#
# COMPACT_ATOMS: atom_id res chain seq x y z
N MET A 1 7.44 16.73 20.98
CA MET A 1 6.17 16.03 21.19
C MET A 1 6.27 14.60 20.68
N HIS A 2 5.84 13.69 21.50
CA HIS A 2 5.78 12.28 21.14
C HIS A 2 4.55 11.99 20.32
N ARG A 3 4.76 11.29 19.20
CA ARG A 3 3.66 10.72 18.46
C ARG A 3 3.87 9.23 18.31
N ARG A 4 2.83 8.47 18.61
CA ARG A 4 2.86 7.03 18.39
C ARG A 4 2.60 6.74 16.94
N LEU A 5 3.39 5.83 16.37
CA LEU A 5 3.07 5.26 15.07
C LEU A 5 1.89 4.31 15.24
N GLN A 6 0.89 4.47 14.38
CA GLN A 6 -0.22 3.54 14.33
C GLN A 6 0.04 2.53 13.23
N VAL A 7 0.21 1.28 13.63
CA VAL A 7 0.33 0.18 12.69
C VAL A 7 -1.04 -0.43 12.50
N ARG A 8 -1.47 -0.53 11.25
CA ARG A 8 -2.75 -1.14 10.89
C ARG A 8 -2.48 -2.42 10.12
N MET A 9 -3.23 -3.46 10.47
CA MET A 9 -3.21 -4.71 9.75
C MET A 9 -4.44 -4.77 8.86
N LYS A 10 -4.26 -5.21 7.61
CA LYS A 10 -5.35 -5.34 6.64
C LYS A 10 -5.31 -6.69 5.99
N LYS A 11 -6.49 -7.23 5.74
CA LYS A 11 -6.70 -8.45 4.97
C LYS A 11 -7.44 -8.11 3.69
N TYR A 12 -6.94 -8.63 2.58
CA TYR A 12 -7.60 -8.53 1.27
C TYR A 12 -8.00 -9.92 0.84
N GLU A 13 -9.29 -10.14 0.61
CA GLU A 13 -9.81 -11.43 0.22
C GLU A 13 -9.80 -11.61 -1.29
N ILE A 14 -9.83 -12.88 -1.71
CA ILE A 14 -9.94 -13.27 -3.11
C ILE A 14 -11.27 -12.75 -3.67
N GLY A 15 -11.31 -12.44 -4.96
CA GLY A 15 -12.53 -12.07 -5.66
C GLY A 15 -12.69 -10.60 -5.98
N GLY A 16 -11.68 -9.80 -5.68
CA GLY A 16 -11.63 -8.40 -6.09
C GLY A 16 -12.49 -7.44 -5.28
N LYS A 17 -13.12 -7.89 -4.21
CA LYS A 17 -13.98 -7.02 -3.39
C LYS A 17 -13.19 -6.04 -2.54
N ASP A 18 -11.96 -6.39 -2.21
CA ASP A 18 -11.09 -5.62 -1.33
C ASP A 18 -9.91 -5.01 -2.07
N GLU A 19 -10.07 -4.71 -3.36
CA GLU A 19 -9.01 -4.03 -4.10
C GLU A 19 -8.97 -2.54 -3.76
N PHE A 20 -7.77 -1.97 -3.75
CA PHE A 20 -7.60 -0.53 -3.79
C PHE A 20 -7.40 -0.08 -5.22
N ARG A 21 -8.27 0.80 -5.69
CA ARG A 21 -8.13 1.40 -7.01
C ARG A 21 -6.98 2.39 -7.02
N GLU A 22 -6.52 2.76 -8.21
CA GLU A 22 -5.52 3.79 -8.38
C GLU A 22 -5.88 5.03 -7.56
N HIS A 23 -4.94 5.47 -6.73
CA HIS A 23 -5.15 6.62 -5.86
C HIS A 23 -3.82 7.22 -5.40
N VAL A 24 -3.90 8.37 -4.74
CA VAL A 24 -2.82 8.97 -3.96
C VAL A 24 -3.30 9.11 -2.52
N ASP A 25 -2.37 8.96 -1.56
CA ASP A 25 -2.74 8.95 -0.15
C ASP A 25 -2.84 10.33 0.48
N VAL A 26 -2.31 11.35 -0.18
CA VAL A 26 -2.44 12.75 0.25
C VAL A 26 -3.35 13.45 -0.72
N GLY A 27 -4.61 13.59 -0.34
CA GLY A 27 -5.64 14.21 -1.18
C GLY A 27 -6.41 15.32 -0.50
N ASP A 28 -6.16 15.57 0.79
CA ASP A 28 -6.88 16.58 1.55
C ASP A 28 -6.00 17.18 2.65
N HIS A 29 -6.55 18.15 3.37
CA HIS A 29 -5.83 18.84 4.43
C HIS A 29 -5.50 17.90 5.60
N ALA A 30 -6.39 16.97 5.93
CA ALA A 30 -6.18 16.05 7.05
C ALA A 30 -5.01 15.09 6.83
N SER A 31 -4.78 14.68 5.58
CA SER A 31 -3.69 13.76 5.21
C SER A 31 -2.41 14.48 4.78
N ALA A 32 -2.40 15.82 4.73
CA ALA A 32 -1.29 16.60 4.18
C ALA A 32 0.03 16.46 4.93
N ARG A 33 0.01 16.03 6.20
CA ARG A 33 1.22 15.83 7.00
C ARG A 33 1.92 14.50 6.76
N ARG A 34 1.30 13.59 6.01
CA ARG A 34 1.89 12.29 5.68
C ARG A 34 3.00 12.49 4.67
N PHE A 35 4.18 11.98 4.94
CA PHE A 35 5.30 12.10 4.01
C PHE A 35 5.85 10.75 3.54
N LEU A 36 5.51 9.66 4.23
CA LEU A 36 5.98 8.33 3.86
C LEU A 36 4.95 7.28 4.21
N VAL A 37 4.67 6.41 3.25
CA VAL A 37 3.94 5.17 3.47
C VAL A 37 4.95 4.07 3.66
N MET A 38 4.72 3.20 4.63
CA MET A 38 5.57 2.06 4.90
C MET A 38 4.69 0.88 5.27
N PHE A 39 4.81 -0.23 4.54
CA PHE A 39 4.09 -1.44 4.91
C PHE A 39 4.87 -2.70 4.55
N PHE A 40 4.52 -3.77 5.25
CA PHE A 40 5.08 -5.10 5.03
C PHE A 40 4.01 -6.03 4.49
N TYR A 41 4.38 -6.87 3.54
CA TYR A 41 3.59 -8.04 3.21
C TYR A 41 3.82 -9.12 4.28
N LEU A 42 2.73 -9.64 4.84
CA LEU A 42 2.81 -10.62 5.91
C LEU A 42 2.76 -12.06 5.41
N ASN A 43 2.41 -12.24 4.14
CA ASN A 43 2.35 -13.56 3.52
C ASN A 43 2.67 -13.49 2.03
N ASN A 44 2.87 -14.65 1.43
CA ASN A 44 3.09 -14.78 0.00
C ASN A 44 1.75 -14.88 -0.72
N VAL A 45 1.66 -14.23 -1.88
CA VAL A 45 0.54 -14.40 -2.82
C VAL A 45 1.15 -14.67 -4.19
N ALA A 46 0.91 -15.88 -4.72
CA ALA A 46 1.54 -16.30 -5.97
C ALA A 46 1.00 -15.52 -7.17
N GLU A 47 -0.31 -15.29 -7.22
CA GLU A 47 -0.95 -14.55 -8.29
C GLU A 47 -1.89 -13.48 -7.73
N GLY A 48 -1.79 -12.29 -8.28
CA GLY A 48 -2.58 -11.15 -7.82
C GLY A 48 -2.02 -10.52 -6.56
N GLY A 49 -2.74 -9.58 -6.02
CA GLY A 49 -2.38 -8.88 -4.79
C GLY A 49 -1.22 -7.91 -4.90
N GLU A 50 -0.66 -7.70 -6.08
CA GLU A 50 0.45 -6.78 -6.27
C GLU A 50 0.06 -5.35 -5.94
N THR A 51 1.03 -4.57 -5.47
CA THR A 51 0.93 -3.12 -5.43
C THR A 51 1.49 -2.60 -6.74
N ALA A 52 0.66 -1.89 -7.49
CA ALA A 52 1.02 -1.35 -8.78
C ALA A 52 1.24 0.16 -8.68
N PHE A 53 2.38 0.62 -9.14
CA PHE A 53 2.69 2.05 -9.28
C PHE A 53 2.53 2.42 -10.74
N ILE A 54 1.67 3.41 -11.00
CA ILE A 54 1.31 3.80 -12.35
C ILE A 54 2.36 4.76 -12.89
N GLY A 55 3.07 4.36 -13.93
CA GLY A 55 4.09 5.16 -14.58
C GLY A 55 3.65 5.71 -15.94
N ILE A 56 4.44 6.63 -16.49
CA ILE A 56 4.16 7.22 -17.80
C ILE A 56 4.42 6.18 -18.90
N ASP A 57 5.57 5.50 -18.81
CA ASP A 57 5.98 4.54 -19.85
C ASP A 57 5.57 3.11 -19.51
N HIS A 58 5.58 2.76 -18.23
CA HIS A 58 5.23 1.42 -17.76
C HIS A 58 4.86 1.45 -16.29
N ASP A 59 4.10 0.46 -15.86
CA ASP A 59 3.74 0.28 -14.46
C ASP A 59 4.78 -0.60 -13.77
N ILE A 60 5.04 -0.28 -12.51
CA ILE A 60 5.86 -1.12 -11.63
C ILE A 60 4.91 -1.90 -10.73
N ARG A 61 5.05 -3.22 -10.69
CA ARG A 61 4.26 -4.08 -9.84
C ARG A 61 5.15 -4.80 -8.84
N VAL A 62 4.74 -4.76 -7.58
CA VAL A 62 5.47 -5.42 -6.51
C VAL A 62 4.64 -6.58 -5.97
N GLN A 63 5.17 -7.78 -6.08
CA GLN A 63 4.51 -9.00 -5.64
C GLN A 63 4.56 -9.14 -4.13
N PRO A 64 3.45 -9.56 -3.48
CA PRO A 64 3.45 -9.86 -2.05
C PRO A 64 4.38 -11.03 -1.73
N LYS A 65 5.32 -10.80 -0.83
CA LYS A 65 6.19 -11.82 -0.26
C LYS A 65 6.37 -11.56 1.22
N THR A 66 6.33 -12.60 2.01
CA THR A 66 6.51 -12.49 3.46
C THR A 66 7.77 -11.70 3.81
N GLY A 67 7.60 -10.66 4.59
CA GLY A 67 8.70 -9.81 5.05
C GLY A 67 9.15 -8.74 4.07
N ARG A 68 8.61 -8.69 2.86
CA ARG A 68 8.93 -7.62 1.91
C ARG A 68 8.29 -6.32 2.38
N MET A 69 9.09 -5.27 2.45
CA MET A 69 8.65 -3.94 2.82
C MET A 69 8.61 -3.02 1.62
N LEU A 70 7.55 -2.21 1.53
CA LEU A 70 7.44 -1.11 0.59
C LEU A 70 7.43 0.22 1.34
N CYS A 71 8.20 1.18 0.82
CA CYS A 71 8.19 2.55 1.30
C CYS A 71 8.06 3.48 0.10
N PHE A 72 7.16 4.43 0.17
CA PHE A 72 7.00 5.42 -0.89
C PHE A 72 6.31 6.68 -0.38
N PRO A 73 6.54 7.84 -1.03
CA PRO A 73 5.80 9.05 -0.67
C PRO A 73 4.33 8.92 -1.02
N PRO A 74 3.38 9.26 -0.11
CA PRO A 74 1.95 9.13 -0.38
C PRO A 74 1.39 10.33 -1.14
N MET A 75 2.08 10.78 -2.17
CA MET A 75 1.77 12.00 -2.88
C MET A 75 1.32 11.74 -4.31
N TRP A 76 0.84 12.78 -4.99
CA TRP A 76 0.40 12.70 -6.39
C TRP A 76 1.47 12.19 -7.35
N THR A 77 2.74 12.28 -6.97
CA THR A 77 3.87 11.75 -7.75
C THR A 77 3.91 10.22 -7.80
N HIS A 78 3.19 9.56 -6.91
CA HIS A 78 3.20 8.10 -6.76
C HIS A 78 1.78 7.54 -6.73
N PRO A 79 0.98 7.72 -7.80
CA PRO A 79 -0.32 7.05 -7.85
C PRO A 79 -0.13 5.55 -7.87
N HIS A 80 -0.94 4.85 -7.11
CA HIS A 80 -0.80 3.40 -6.95
C HIS A 80 -2.15 2.72 -6.78
N ALA A 81 -2.15 1.41 -6.93
CA ALA A 81 -3.33 0.58 -6.77
C ALA A 81 -2.93 -0.74 -6.12
N GLY A 82 -3.78 -1.26 -5.25
CA GLY A 82 -3.68 -2.62 -4.76
C GLY A 82 -4.52 -3.52 -5.65
N LEU A 83 -3.86 -4.44 -6.36
CA LEU A 83 -4.56 -5.38 -7.22
C LEU A 83 -5.20 -6.49 -6.39
N PRO A 84 -6.35 -7.03 -6.82
CA PRO A 84 -7.01 -8.09 -6.04
C PRO A 84 -6.17 -9.36 -6.00
N PRO A 85 -6.08 -10.03 -4.84
CA PRO A 85 -5.39 -11.31 -4.76
C PRO A 85 -6.20 -12.40 -5.47
N ILE A 86 -5.50 -13.33 -6.12
CA ILE A 86 -6.11 -14.39 -6.91
C ILE A 86 -5.95 -15.76 -6.23
N THR A 87 -4.74 -16.12 -5.85
CA THR A 87 -4.48 -17.47 -5.32
C THR A 87 -4.85 -17.65 -3.86
N ASN A 88 -4.72 -16.60 -3.05
CA ASN A 88 -5.01 -16.64 -1.62
C ASN A 88 -5.13 -15.22 -1.09
N SER A 89 -5.70 -15.08 0.09
CA SER A 89 -5.84 -13.77 0.75
C SER A 89 -4.48 -13.12 0.99
N LYS A 90 -4.45 -11.80 0.91
CA LYS A 90 -3.26 -10.98 1.18
C LYS A 90 -3.39 -10.30 2.53
N TYR A 91 -2.31 -10.32 3.30
CA TYR A 91 -2.22 -9.63 4.58
C TYR A 91 -1.09 -8.64 4.55
N ILE A 92 -1.33 -7.43 5.02
CA ILE A 92 -0.32 -6.40 5.17
C ILE A 92 -0.39 -5.75 6.54
N ALA A 93 0.73 -5.19 6.98
CA ALA A 93 0.81 -4.35 8.17
C ALA A 93 1.54 -3.06 7.78
N GLY A 94 0.92 -1.93 8.03
CA GLY A 94 1.50 -0.68 7.55
C GLY A 94 1.18 0.53 8.40
N THR A 95 1.88 1.60 8.10
CA THR A 95 1.72 2.88 8.78
C THR A 95 2.10 4.03 7.85
N TYR A 96 1.75 5.24 8.29
CA TYR A 96 2.22 6.48 7.68
C TYR A 96 3.14 7.20 8.65
N LEU A 97 4.22 7.77 8.15
CA LEU A 97 5.02 8.72 8.90
C LEU A 97 4.50 10.13 8.60
N HIS A 98 4.39 10.94 9.64
CA HIS A 98 3.81 12.27 9.58
C HIS A 98 4.82 13.32 10.01
N TYR A 99 4.72 14.50 9.42
CA TYR A 99 5.36 15.68 9.97
C TYR A 99 4.65 16.08 11.27
N THR A 100 5.42 16.46 12.22
CA THR A 100 4.92 17.02 13.48
C THR A 100 4.92 18.54 13.42
#